data_e702524297be08ff4173d12e472086fd
#
_entry.id   e702524297be08ff4173d12e472086fd
#
_cell.length_a   1.000
_cell.length_b   1.000
_cell.length_c   1.000
_cell.angle_alpha   90.00
_cell.angle_beta   90.00
_cell.angle_gamma   90.00
#
_symmetry.space_group_name_H-M   'P 1'
#
loop_
_entity.id
_entity.type
_entity.pdbx_description
1 polymer ?
#
loop_
_entity_poly.entity_id
_entity_poly.type
_entity_poly.pdbx_seq_one_letter_code
_entity_poly.pdbx_strand_id
1 'polypeptide(L)'
;HDRYRRQRQMCIRDRNRDVYVKDLNGDGVIDDDDKTILGNPYPDLVWSITNEFNVGNFELSFIFQGSHGAEVRNIGDQYLFRHFGSASTTLPTAPNQGFIKQKIFTDSIVQNASYVALRTISLGYDFPEDLLTEFFITNARVYVTGQNLMYITADDYNGLNPESIYNTSPINYGYQRLGSPINRTLSIGININF
;
A
#
# COMPACT_ATOMS: atom_id res chain seq x y z
N HIS A 1 24.18 -1.28 9.86
CA HIS A 1 22.71 -1.21 9.65
C HIS A 1 22.09 0.15 10.04
N ASP A 2 22.80 1.03 10.77
CA ASP A 2 22.25 2.30 11.29
C ASP A 2 22.26 3.48 10.29
N ARG A 3 22.76 3.31 9.09
CA ARG A 3 22.88 4.44 8.12
C ARG A 3 21.56 4.92 7.51
N TYR A 4 20.47 4.21 7.68
CA TYR A 4 19.19 4.50 7.02
C TYR A 4 18.15 5.14 7.93
N ARG A 5 18.42 5.28 9.22
CA ARG A 5 17.55 5.95 10.17
C ARG A 5 17.77 7.46 10.08
N ARG A 6 16.83 8.20 9.50
CA ARG A 6 16.90 9.66 9.48
C ARG A 6 16.41 10.21 10.80
N GLN A 7 17.31 10.83 11.53
CA GLN A 7 16.95 11.68 12.66
C GLN A 7 16.26 12.96 12.15
N ARG A 8 15.13 13.31 12.73
CA ARG A 8 14.41 14.56 12.43
C ARG A 8 13.88 15.14 13.71
N GLN A 9 13.83 16.48 13.74
CA GLN A 9 13.06 17.19 14.76
C GLN A 9 11.60 16.77 14.67
N MET A 10 11.01 16.39 15.79
CA MET A 10 9.64 15.94 15.88
C MET A 10 8.73 17.16 15.92
N CYS A 11 8.06 17.47 14.81
CA CYS A 11 7.00 18.46 14.77
C CYS A 11 5.67 17.76 15.00
N ILE A 12 5.01 18.01 16.12
CA ILE A 12 3.69 17.47 16.44
C ILE A 12 2.63 18.48 16.02
N ARG A 13 1.53 17.98 15.44
CA ARG A 13 0.37 18.78 15.12
C ARG A 13 -0.69 18.64 16.20
N ASP A 14 -1.03 19.74 16.87
CA ASP A 14 -2.11 19.77 17.84
C ASP A 14 -3.49 19.84 17.15
N ARG A 15 -4.58 19.52 17.91
CA ARG A 15 -5.98 19.62 17.46
C ARG A 15 -6.35 21.00 16.90
N ASN A 16 -5.67 22.04 17.33
CA ASN A 16 -5.84 23.43 16.87
C ASN A 16 -5.11 23.75 15.56
N ARG A 17 -4.45 22.77 14.92
CA ARG A 17 -3.66 22.92 13.68
C ARG A 17 -2.35 23.70 13.84
N ASP A 18 -1.91 23.96 15.03
CA ASP A 18 -0.61 24.55 15.28
C ASP A 18 0.47 23.45 15.22
N VAL A 19 1.60 23.79 14.62
CA VAL A 19 2.77 22.92 14.54
C VAL A 19 3.80 23.45 15.52
N TYR A 20 4.24 22.59 16.41
CA TYR A 20 5.31 22.93 17.35
C TYR A 20 6.42 21.87 17.30
N VAL A 21 7.64 22.31 17.59
CA VAL A 21 8.78 21.41 17.75
C VAL A 21 8.80 20.97 19.21
N LYS A 22 8.92 19.66 19.42
CA LYS A 22 8.96 19.09 20.77
C LYS A 22 10.39 19.08 21.27
N ASP A 23 10.59 19.63 22.45
CA ASP A 23 11.78 19.43 23.26
C ASP A 23 11.74 18.01 23.83
N LEU A 24 12.58 17.12 23.31
CA LEU A 24 12.56 15.69 23.66
C LEU A 24 13.42 15.39 24.89
N ASN A 25 14.49 16.15 25.09
CA ASN A 25 15.39 15.96 26.23
C ASN A 25 14.94 16.77 27.45
N GLY A 26 14.06 17.79 27.28
CA GLY A 26 13.47 18.58 28.35
C GLY A 26 14.41 19.66 28.90
N ASP A 27 15.39 20.11 28.14
CA ASP A 27 16.36 21.11 28.58
C ASP A 27 15.93 22.56 28.32
N GLY A 28 14.81 22.75 27.59
CA GLY A 28 14.25 24.06 27.25
C GLY A 28 14.87 24.70 26.03
N VAL A 29 15.75 24.03 25.31
CA VAL A 29 16.41 24.48 24.09
C VAL A 29 16.07 23.51 22.95
N ILE A 30 15.59 24.00 21.81
CA ILE A 30 15.32 23.18 20.64
C ILE A 30 16.56 23.13 19.77
N ASP A 31 17.24 21.97 19.74
CA ASP A 31 18.47 21.78 19.00
C ASP A 31 18.59 20.39 18.37
N ASP A 32 19.81 19.98 18.02
CA ASP A 32 20.08 18.70 17.36
C ASP A 32 19.86 17.49 18.27
N ASP A 33 19.86 17.67 19.56
CA ASP A 33 19.64 16.63 20.57
C ASP A 33 18.14 16.26 20.69
N ASP A 34 17.25 17.08 20.13
CA ASP A 34 15.81 16.80 20.00
C ASP A 34 15.45 15.99 18.75
N LYS A 35 16.43 15.55 18.00
CA LYS A 35 16.19 14.72 16.83
C LYS A 35 15.95 13.28 17.22
N THR A 36 14.86 12.68 16.71
CA THR A 36 14.53 11.28 16.94
C THR A 36 14.24 10.53 15.65
N ILE A 37 14.28 9.20 15.74
CA ILE A 37 13.90 8.30 14.66
C ILE A 37 12.39 8.18 14.67
N LEU A 38 11.74 8.53 13.58
CA LEU A 38 10.28 8.50 13.47
C LEU A 38 9.74 7.15 12.93
N GLY A 39 10.58 6.35 12.27
CA GLY A 39 10.12 5.08 11.73
C GLY A 39 11.19 4.30 10.96
N ASN A 40 10.85 3.06 10.64
CA ASN A 40 11.69 2.13 9.87
C ASN A 40 10.97 1.76 8.57
N PRO A 41 11.55 2.02 7.38
CA PRO A 41 10.88 1.71 6.12
C PRO A 41 10.94 0.22 5.74
N TYR A 42 11.71 -0.58 6.45
CA TYR A 42 11.81 -2.01 6.18
C TYR A 42 10.80 -2.78 7.01
N PRO A 43 10.02 -3.70 6.40
CA PRO A 43 9.09 -4.53 7.13
C PRO A 43 9.83 -5.48 8.08
N ASP A 44 9.21 -5.74 9.23
CA ASP A 44 9.67 -6.75 10.18
C ASP A 44 9.30 -8.16 9.72
N LEU A 45 8.17 -8.29 9.02
CA LEU A 45 7.65 -9.55 8.53
C LEU A 45 7.01 -9.39 7.15
N VAL A 46 7.42 -10.24 6.22
CA VAL A 46 6.74 -10.47 4.93
C VAL A 46 6.37 -11.93 4.84
N TRP A 47 5.12 -12.21 4.48
CA TRP A 47 4.61 -13.57 4.37
C TRP A 47 3.72 -13.74 3.14
N SER A 48 3.63 -14.98 2.67
CA SER A 48 2.73 -15.36 1.60
C SER A 48 2.15 -16.75 1.88
N ILE A 49 0.87 -16.92 1.60
CA ILE A 49 0.16 -18.18 1.70
C ILE A 49 -0.42 -18.49 0.32
N THR A 50 0.01 -19.61 -0.26
CA THR A 50 -0.53 -20.12 -1.51
C THR A 50 -1.25 -21.43 -1.23
N ASN A 51 -2.49 -21.53 -1.69
CA ASN A 51 -3.27 -22.77 -1.59
C ASN A 51 -3.91 -23.12 -2.93
N GLU A 52 -4.01 -24.39 -3.18
CA GLU A 52 -4.67 -24.97 -4.34
C GLU A 52 -5.54 -26.14 -3.87
N PHE A 53 -6.79 -26.17 -4.30
CA PHE A 53 -7.78 -27.18 -3.98
C PHE A 53 -8.35 -27.76 -5.25
N ASN A 54 -8.28 -29.07 -5.38
CA ASN A 54 -8.84 -29.82 -6.49
C ASN A 54 -9.97 -30.71 -5.98
N VAL A 55 -11.20 -30.45 -6.43
CA VAL A 55 -12.38 -31.20 -6.02
C VAL A 55 -13.18 -31.58 -7.26
N GLY A 56 -13.07 -32.86 -7.66
CA GLY A 56 -13.65 -33.31 -8.91
C GLY A 56 -13.06 -32.55 -10.10
N ASN A 57 -13.92 -31.89 -10.85
CA ASN A 57 -13.53 -31.11 -12.03
C ASN A 57 -13.27 -29.63 -11.69
N PHE A 58 -13.38 -29.24 -10.43
CA PHE A 58 -13.12 -27.86 -9.99
C PHE A 58 -11.71 -27.74 -9.40
N GLU A 59 -11.04 -26.64 -9.78
CA GLU A 59 -9.78 -26.21 -9.22
C GLU A 59 -9.95 -24.80 -8.66
N LEU A 60 -9.64 -24.60 -7.40
CA LEU A 60 -9.61 -23.30 -6.74
C LEU A 60 -8.20 -23.04 -6.26
N SER A 61 -7.61 -21.95 -6.69
CA SER A 61 -6.32 -21.48 -6.17
C SER A 61 -6.41 -20.06 -5.67
N PHE A 62 -5.64 -19.75 -4.62
CA PHE A 62 -5.51 -18.36 -4.14
C PHE A 62 -4.16 -18.09 -3.50
N ILE A 63 -3.78 -16.81 -3.56
CA ILE A 63 -2.54 -16.31 -2.99
C ILE A 63 -2.88 -15.12 -2.10
N PHE A 64 -2.63 -15.26 -0.80
CA PHE A 64 -2.57 -14.16 0.14
C PHE A 64 -1.14 -13.74 0.38
N GLN A 65 -0.95 -12.44 0.52
CA GLN A 65 0.34 -11.85 0.88
C GLN A 65 0.16 -10.76 1.91
N GLY A 66 1.08 -10.66 2.85
CA GLY A 66 1.10 -9.59 3.84
C GLY A 66 2.50 -9.08 4.10
N SER A 67 2.57 -7.82 4.50
CA SER A 67 3.79 -7.15 4.96
C SER A 67 3.43 -6.33 6.19
N HIS A 68 4.23 -6.44 7.24
CA HIS A 68 3.98 -5.80 8.52
C HIS A 68 5.23 -5.11 9.06
N GLY A 69 5.02 -3.98 9.76
CA GLY A 69 6.06 -3.25 10.47
C GLY A 69 6.79 -2.21 9.62
N ALA A 70 6.52 -2.10 8.32
CA ALA A 70 7.10 -1.04 7.51
C ALA A 70 6.41 0.30 7.79
N GLU A 71 7.19 1.34 8.01
CA GLU A 71 6.71 2.72 8.14
C GLU A 71 7.22 3.56 6.96
N VAL A 72 6.31 4.21 6.28
CA VAL A 72 6.62 5.00 5.10
C VAL A 72 6.40 6.48 5.36
N ARG A 73 7.23 7.29 4.74
CA ARG A 73 7.06 8.73 4.72
C ARG A 73 6.16 9.12 3.55
N ASN A 74 4.87 9.22 3.82
CA ASN A 74 3.88 9.62 2.83
C ASN A 74 3.75 11.16 2.78
N ILE A 75 4.12 11.75 1.67
CA ILE A 75 3.95 13.17 1.41
C ILE A 75 2.95 13.44 0.28
N GLY A 76 2.18 12.42 -0.11
CA GLY A 76 1.20 12.51 -1.19
C GLY A 76 0.22 13.65 -1.00
N ASP A 77 -0.35 13.77 0.19
CA ASP A 77 -1.29 14.82 0.54
C ASP A 77 -0.72 16.22 0.32
N GLN A 78 0.54 16.44 0.67
CA GLN A 78 1.18 17.74 0.50
C GLN A 78 1.37 18.12 -0.98
N TYR A 79 1.49 17.12 -1.87
CA TYR A 79 1.54 17.36 -3.31
C TYR A 79 0.17 17.64 -3.88
N LEU A 80 -0.84 16.87 -3.49
CA LEU A 80 -2.22 17.09 -3.93
C LEU A 80 -2.70 18.48 -3.54
N PHE A 81 -2.54 18.85 -2.27
CA PHE A 81 -2.99 20.15 -1.77
C PHE A 81 -2.19 21.33 -2.33
N ARG A 82 -0.93 21.14 -2.68
CA ARG A 82 -0.10 22.24 -3.17
C ARG A 82 -0.18 22.43 -4.68
N HIS A 83 -0.34 21.35 -5.45
CA HIS A 83 -0.37 21.42 -6.93
C HIS A 83 -1.73 21.89 -7.43
N PHE A 84 -2.78 21.51 -6.74
CA PHE A 84 -4.15 21.93 -7.04
C PHE A 84 -4.59 23.10 -6.17
N GLY A 85 -3.68 23.68 -5.41
CA GLY A 85 -3.90 24.68 -4.38
C GLY A 85 -4.12 26.11 -4.86
N SER A 86 -4.83 26.28 -5.93
CA SER A 86 -5.74 27.41 -6.01
C SER A 86 -6.92 27.09 -5.08
N ALA A 87 -7.31 28.05 -4.27
CA ALA A 87 -8.30 27.93 -3.19
C ALA A 87 -9.68 27.34 -3.56
N SER A 88 -9.87 26.94 -4.79
CA SER A 88 -11.14 26.44 -5.33
C SER A 88 -11.20 24.92 -5.55
N THR A 89 -10.11 24.20 -5.40
CA THR A 89 -10.13 22.74 -5.52
C THR A 89 -10.12 22.09 -4.14
N THR A 90 -11.20 22.23 -3.44
CA THR A 90 -11.52 21.36 -2.32
C THR A 90 -11.85 19.98 -2.87
N LEU A 91 -10.90 19.05 -2.80
CA LEU A 91 -11.26 17.65 -2.86
C LEU A 91 -12.25 17.39 -1.71
N PRO A 92 -13.37 16.70 -1.96
CA PRO A 92 -14.42 16.47 -0.95
C PRO A 92 -13.95 15.78 0.32
N THR A 93 -12.77 15.17 0.29
CA THR A 93 -12.14 14.44 1.40
C THR A 93 -11.20 15.29 2.25
N ALA A 94 -10.91 16.52 1.85
CA ALA A 94 -10.04 17.39 2.63
C ALA A 94 -10.89 18.31 3.54
N PRO A 95 -11.02 18.00 4.82
CA PRO A 95 -11.67 18.91 5.74
C PRO A 95 -10.85 20.19 5.79
N ASN A 96 -11.44 21.34 5.42
CA ASN A 96 -10.98 22.73 5.60
C ASN A 96 -9.58 22.88 6.25
N GLN A 97 -8.58 22.30 5.63
CA GLN A 97 -7.21 22.46 6.10
C GLN A 97 -6.78 23.84 5.62
N GLY A 98 -6.61 24.76 6.54
CA GLY A 98 -6.01 26.06 6.27
C GLY A 98 -4.71 25.83 5.52
N PHE A 99 -4.45 26.65 4.50
CA PHE A 99 -3.28 26.55 3.64
C PHE A 99 -2.01 26.42 4.46
N ILE A 100 -1.35 25.27 4.40
CA ILE A 100 0.02 25.16 4.84
C ILE A 100 0.86 25.82 3.73
N LYS A 101 1.17 27.10 3.90
CA LYS A 101 1.96 27.88 2.94
C LYS A 101 3.40 27.36 2.78
N GLN A 102 3.85 26.51 3.70
CA GLN A 102 5.17 25.90 3.70
C GLN A 102 5.04 24.38 3.85
N LYS A 103 5.98 23.62 3.28
CA LYS A 103 6.08 22.19 3.49
C LYS A 103 6.50 21.91 4.93
N ILE A 104 5.55 21.87 5.83
CA ILE A 104 5.80 21.48 7.20
C ILE A 104 5.69 19.97 7.27
N PHE A 105 6.80 19.32 7.58
CA PHE A 105 6.86 17.90 7.79
C PHE A 105 6.66 17.61 9.27
N THR A 106 5.47 17.21 9.62
CA THR A 106 5.15 16.70 10.95
C THR A 106 5.42 15.20 11.00
N ASP A 107 5.36 14.59 12.18
CA ASP A 107 5.39 13.15 12.39
C ASP A 107 4.24 12.42 11.67
N SER A 108 3.10 13.07 11.47
CA SER A 108 1.93 12.53 10.78
C SER A 108 2.16 12.09 9.32
N ILE A 109 3.29 12.49 8.72
CA ILE A 109 3.67 11.99 7.39
C ILE A 109 4.30 10.59 7.44
N VAL A 110 4.73 10.13 8.61
CA VAL A 110 5.22 8.77 8.81
C VAL A 110 4.03 7.91 9.18
N GLN A 111 3.71 6.95 8.34
CA GLN A 111 2.51 6.13 8.41
C GLN A 111 2.89 4.66 8.32
N ASN A 112 2.13 3.84 9.02
CA ASN A 112 2.29 2.40 8.97
C ASN A 112 1.81 1.85 7.61
N ALA A 113 2.72 1.30 6.82
CA ALA A 113 2.43 0.73 5.50
C ALA A 113 2.15 -0.78 5.55
N SER A 114 1.79 -1.31 6.71
CA SER A 114 1.38 -2.72 6.83
C SER A 114 0.13 -2.99 6.00
N TYR A 115 0.11 -4.16 5.36
CA TYR A 115 -1.03 -4.56 4.56
C TYR A 115 -1.21 -6.08 4.50
N VAL A 116 -2.42 -6.50 4.14
CA VAL A 116 -2.78 -7.85 3.71
C VAL A 116 -3.54 -7.76 2.39
N ALA A 117 -3.12 -8.55 1.42
CA ALA A 117 -3.71 -8.55 0.08
C ALA A 117 -4.10 -9.96 -0.39
N LEU A 118 -5.24 -10.09 -1.04
CA LEU A 118 -5.57 -11.22 -1.90
C LEU A 118 -5.03 -10.92 -3.29
N ARG A 119 -3.82 -11.46 -3.57
CA ARG A 119 -3.10 -11.20 -4.81
C ARG A 119 -3.77 -11.82 -6.01
N THR A 120 -4.13 -13.08 -5.86
CA THR A 120 -4.76 -13.83 -6.93
C THR A 120 -5.76 -14.78 -6.33
N ILE A 121 -6.88 -14.96 -7.00
CA ILE A 121 -7.82 -16.06 -6.80
C ILE A 121 -8.21 -16.55 -8.18
N SER A 122 -8.19 -17.86 -8.40
CA SER A 122 -8.57 -18.47 -9.65
C SER A 122 -9.50 -19.65 -9.39
N LEU A 123 -10.59 -19.70 -10.11
CA LEU A 123 -11.52 -20.82 -10.14
C LEU A 123 -11.55 -21.39 -11.56
N GLY A 124 -11.14 -22.62 -11.72
CA GLY A 124 -11.16 -23.37 -12.95
C GLY A 124 -12.18 -24.52 -12.91
N TYR A 125 -12.70 -24.87 -14.07
CA TYR A 125 -13.52 -26.05 -14.28
C TYR A 125 -13.05 -26.78 -15.53
N ASP A 126 -12.65 -28.06 -15.36
CA ASP A 126 -12.26 -28.96 -16.43
C ASP A 126 -13.49 -29.77 -16.87
N PHE A 127 -13.83 -29.70 -18.15
CA PHE A 127 -14.96 -30.49 -18.67
C PHE A 127 -14.64 -31.96 -18.73
N PRO A 128 -15.58 -32.83 -18.31
CA PRO A 128 -15.40 -34.28 -18.42
C PRO A 128 -15.16 -34.72 -19.87
N GLU A 129 -14.26 -35.69 -20.07
CA GLU A 129 -13.92 -36.22 -21.38
C GLU A 129 -15.15 -36.76 -22.13
N ASP A 130 -16.08 -37.40 -21.42
CA ASP A 130 -17.30 -37.96 -22.00
C ASP A 130 -18.15 -36.91 -22.76
N LEU A 131 -18.11 -35.64 -22.34
CA LEU A 131 -18.80 -34.56 -23.01
C LEU A 131 -18.04 -34.02 -24.22
N LEU A 132 -16.74 -34.21 -24.26
CA LEU A 132 -15.86 -33.59 -25.25
C LEU A 132 -15.63 -34.46 -26.48
N THR A 133 -15.73 -35.78 -26.32
CA THR A 133 -15.49 -36.76 -27.39
C THR A 133 -16.42 -36.58 -28.60
N GLU A 134 -17.67 -36.16 -28.39
CA GLU A 134 -18.60 -35.89 -29.48
C GLU A 134 -18.17 -34.71 -30.38
N PHE A 135 -17.31 -33.81 -29.85
CA PHE A 135 -16.84 -32.60 -30.52
C PHE A 135 -15.41 -32.68 -31.03
N PHE A 136 -14.77 -33.85 -30.97
CA PHE A 136 -13.35 -34.03 -31.29
C PHE A 136 -12.40 -33.14 -30.47
N ILE A 137 -12.81 -32.81 -29.24
CA ILE A 137 -12.05 -32.02 -28.28
C ILE A 137 -11.40 -32.96 -27.27
N THR A 138 -10.08 -32.83 -27.11
CA THR A 138 -9.31 -33.66 -26.18
C THR A 138 -9.41 -33.13 -24.74
N ASN A 139 -9.43 -31.83 -24.59
CA ASN A 139 -9.54 -31.19 -23.29
C ASN A 139 -10.18 -29.79 -23.44
N ALA A 140 -11.06 -29.45 -22.52
CA ALA A 140 -11.63 -28.13 -22.43
C ALA A 140 -11.67 -27.67 -20.97
N ARG A 141 -11.22 -26.43 -20.72
CA ARG A 141 -11.22 -25.79 -19.41
C ARG A 141 -11.71 -24.37 -19.51
N VAL A 142 -12.60 -23.98 -18.61
CA VAL A 142 -12.98 -22.59 -18.38
C VAL A 142 -12.43 -22.13 -17.03
N TYR A 143 -11.96 -20.90 -16.97
CA TYR A 143 -11.48 -20.36 -15.70
C TYR A 143 -11.79 -18.88 -15.56
N VAL A 144 -11.90 -18.45 -14.29
CA VAL A 144 -12.05 -17.05 -13.89
C VAL A 144 -10.93 -16.73 -12.92
N THR A 145 -10.20 -15.67 -13.19
CA THR A 145 -9.10 -15.24 -12.33
C THR A 145 -9.30 -13.78 -11.91
N GLY A 146 -9.23 -13.54 -10.61
CA GLY A 146 -9.22 -12.22 -10.02
C GLY A 146 -7.84 -11.87 -9.48
N GLN A 147 -7.39 -10.64 -9.71
CA GLN A 147 -6.13 -10.13 -9.16
C GLN A 147 -6.38 -8.89 -8.31
N ASN A 148 -5.68 -8.82 -7.19
CA ASN A 148 -5.75 -7.70 -6.22
C ASN A 148 -7.18 -7.35 -5.79
N LEU A 149 -8.06 -8.35 -5.63
CA LEU A 149 -9.48 -8.13 -5.33
C LEU A 149 -9.69 -7.54 -3.93
N MET A 150 -8.81 -7.87 -3.00
CA MET A 150 -8.87 -7.38 -1.62
C MET A 150 -7.52 -6.80 -1.22
N TYR A 151 -7.58 -5.65 -0.56
CA TYR A 151 -6.43 -4.98 0.03
C TYR A 151 -6.86 -4.32 1.33
N ILE A 152 -6.22 -4.71 2.43
CA ILE A 152 -6.45 -4.17 3.77
C ILE A 152 -5.14 -3.55 4.21
N THR A 153 -5.15 -2.26 4.50
CA THR A 153 -4.00 -1.49 5.00
C THR A 153 -4.18 -1.15 6.47
N ALA A 154 -3.12 -0.71 7.12
CA ALA A 154 -3.21 -0.14 8.46
C ALA A 154 -4.13 1.11 8.47
N ASP A 155 -4.79 1.37 9.60
CA ASP A 155 -5.83 2.41 9.74
C ASP A 155 -5.26 3.84 9.57
N ASP A 156 -4.00 4.04 9.90
CA ASP A 156 -3.31 5.34 9.78
C ASP A 156 -2.70 5.57 8.38
N TYR A 157 -2.74 4.55 7.50
CA TYR A 157 -2.24 4.68 6.14
C TYR A 157 -3.28 5.34 5.24
N ASN A 158 -2.98 6.54 4.73
CA ASN A 158 -3.85 7.28 3.82
C ASN A 158 -3.32 7.37 2.38
N GLY A 159 -2.27 6.62 2.06
CA GLY A 159 -1.71 6.53 0.70
C GLY A 159 -2.57 5.66 -0.24
N LEU A 160 -2.29 5.76 -1.54
CA LEU A 160 -3.00 4.99 -2.57
C LEU A 160 -2.49 3.54 -2.68
N ASN A 161 -1.22 3.32 -2.31
CA ASN A 161 -0.58 2.02 -2.45
C ASN A 161 0.57 1.92 -1.43
N PRO A 162 0.47 1.07 -0.40
CA PRO A 162 1.51 0.93 0.62
C PRO A 162 2.81 0.31 0.07
N GLU A 163 2.76 -0.35 -1.07
CA GLU A 163 3.94 -0.92 -1.75
C GLU A 163 4.63 0.08 -2.69
N SER A 164 4.05 1.26 -2.87
CA SER A 164 4.61 2.27 -3.76
C SER A 164 5.92 2.82 -3.21
N ILE A 165 6.97 2.72 -3.99
CA ILE A 165 8.29 3.27 -3.68
C ILE A 165 8.60 4.35 -4.73
N TYR A 166 8.81 5.59 -4.28
CA TYR A 166 9.14 6.69 -5.18
C TYR A 166 10.53 6.56 -5.78
N ASN A 167 11.47 6.01 -5.00
CA ASN A 167 12.86 5.87 -5.42
C ASN A 167 13.47 4.62 -4.77
N THR A 168 14.14 3.81 -5.57
CA THR A 168 14.85 2.60 -5.13
C THR A 168 16.17 2.88 -4.43
N SER A 169 16.62 4.15 -4.38
CA SER A 169 17.81 4.52 -3.63
C SER A 169 17.64 4.20 -2.15
N PRO A 170 18.59 3.51 -1.53
CA PRO A 170 18.53 3.18 -0.10
C PRO A 170 18.33 4.39 0.81
N ILE A 171 18.79 5.57 0.39
CA ILE A 171 18.66 6.83 1.14
C ILE A 171 17.21 7.34 1.17
N ASN A 172 16.43 7.00 0.16
CA ASN A 172 15.04 7.42 0.00
C ASN A 172 14.04 6.27 0.08
N TYR A 173 14.48 5.09 0.51
CA TYR A 173 13.59 3.96 0.72
C TYR A 173 12.51 4.33 1.74
N GLY A 174 11.28 3.87 1.51
CA GLY A 174 10.11 4.26 2.34
C GLY A 174 9.55 5.67 2.05
N TYR A 175 10.07 6.37 1.05
CA TYR A 175 9.54 7.66 0.65
C TYR A 175 8.43 7.47 -0.39
N GLN A 176 7.22 7.90 -0.05
CA GLN A 176 6.07 7.88 -0.95
C GLN A 176 5.63 9.30 -1.29
N ARG A 177 5.45 9.58 -2.56
CA ARG A 177 5.04 10.88 -3.06
C ARG A 177 3.61 10.87 -3.57
N LEU A 178 3.34 10.01 -4.50
CA LEU A 178 2.05 9.64 -5.06
C LEU A 178 2.30 8.30 -5.74
N GLY A 179 1.72 7.25 -5.25
CA GLY A 179 1.75 5.94 -5.90
C GLY A 179 0.58 5.78 -6.86
N SER A 180 0.73 4.92 -7.86
CA SER A 180 -0.43 4.49 -8.62
C SER A 180 -1.33 3.63 -7.74
N PRO A 181 -2.65 3.83 -7.80
CA PRO A 181 -3.58 2.97 -7.08
C PRO A 181 -3.45 1.53 -7.56
N ILE A 182 -3.74 0.59 -6.66
CA ILE A 182 -3.72 -0.83 -6.98
C ILE A 182 -4.94 -1.16 -7.84
N ASN A 183 -4.71 -1.67 -9.04
CA ASN A 183 -5.77 -2.05 -9.95
C ASN A 183 -6.31 -3.45 -9.60
N ARG A 184 -7.63 -3.57 -9.55
CA ARG A 184 -8.32 -4.85 -9.50
C ARG A 184 -8.56 -5.33 -10.91
N THR A 185 -8.23 -6.59 -11.19
CA THR A 185 -8.41 -7.18 -12.51
C THR A 185 -9.25 -8.44 -12.38
N LEU A 186 -10.21 -8.61 -13.27
CA LEU A 186 -10.99 -9.84 -13.44
C LEU A 186 -10.80 -10.32 -14.88
N SER A 187 -10.40 -11.57 -15.02
CA SER A 187 -10.18 -12.22 -16.32
C SER A 187 -10.98 -13.49 -16.40
N ILE A 188 -11.53 -13.77 -17.58
CA ILE A 188 -12.19 -15.03 -17.90
C ILE A 188 -11.46 -15.61 -19.09
N GLY A 189 -11.13 -16.90 -19.04
CA GLY A 189 -10.45 -17.58 -20.11
C GLY A 189 -11.02 -18.96 -20.36
N ILE A 190 -10.83 -19.43 -21.59
CA ILE A 190 -11.19 -20.78 -22.05
C ILE A 190 -9.97 -21.36 -22.74
N ASN A 191 -9.59 -22.56 -22.35
CA ASN A 191 -8.57 -23.38 -23.03
C ASN A 191 -9.25 -24.56 -23.69
N ILE A 192 -8.99 -24.78 -24.97
CA ILE A 192 -9.54 -25.91 -25.73
C ILE A 192 -8.39 -26.55 -26.49
N ASN A 193 -8.25 -27.88 -26.36
CA ASN A 193 -7.31 -28.72 -27.10
C ASN A 193 -8.08 -29.68 -27.97
N PHE A 194 -7.67 -29.79 -29.21
CA PHE A 194 -8.27 -30.65 -30.24
C PHE A 194 -7.42 -31.90 -30.47
#